data_fc98eb2c24c1b0867ec407ad00bbf691
#
_entry.id   fc98eb2c24c1b0867ec407ad00bbf691
#
_cell.length_a   1.000
_cell.length_b   1.000
_cell.length_c   1.000
_cell.angle_alpha   90.00
_cell.angle_beta   90.00
_cell.angle_gamma   90.00
#
_symmetry.space_group_name_H-M   'P 1'
#
loop_
_entity.id
_entity.type
_entity.pdbx_description
1 polymer ?
#
loop_
_entity_poly.entity_id
_entity_poly.type
_entity_poly.pdbx_seq_one_letter_code
_entity_poly.pdbx_strand_id
1 'polypeptide(L)'
;YVLTHSNGIIVYGDAVKQWYQRRFPRLRIEVCPNIQNPQTLLAYRSQFQPILQKYIQQYGLAGTSVILYTGRLVKAKGLDLLLNAFAKAQIVNYRLVIVGEGELSESLQQQAKRLGLKDKVVFAGFHTDVGLYAWYEIANFFILPSRYEPFGAVINESLVYGCPVVASKYIGATDFVTKGNGMLFDPMNETEFIYIIRQACRKYSNKPLSRANLMPCSFDNYVSAFYNINRNK
;
A
#
# COMPACT_ATOMS: atom_id res chain seq x y z
N TYR A 1 -31.03 2.36 -14.68
CA TYR A 1 -32.24 1.84 -13.98
C TYR A 1 -31.94 1.61 -12.48
N VAL A 2 -30.92 0.81 -12.12
CA VAL A 2 -30.63 0.47 -10.71
C VAL A 2 -30.40 1.74 -9.86
N LEU A 3 -29.57 2.67 -10.34
CA LEU A 3 -29.23 3.90 -9.60
C LEU A 3 -30.41 4.84 -9.40
N THR A 4 -31.36 4.88 -10.36
CA THR A 4 -32.54 5.75 -10.28
C THR A 4 -33.65 5.17 -9.40
N HIS A 5 -33.58 3.90 -9.05
CA HIS A 5 -34.57 3.20 -8.22
C HIS A 5 -33.99 2.71 -6.87
N SER A 6 -32.72 3.02 -6.59
CA SER A 6 -32.12 2.76 -5.28
C SER A 6 -32.37 3.92 -4.32
N ASN A 7 -32.49 3.61 -3.03
CA ASN A 7 -32.60 4.62 -1.97
C ASN A 7 -31.27 5.36 -1.72
N GLY A 8 -30.15 4.82 -2.22
CA GLY A 8 -28.83 5.38 -2.12
C GLY A 8 -27.76 4.36 -2.52
N ILE A 9 -26.53 4.83 -2.60
CA ILE A 9 -25.36 3.98 -2.87
C ILE A 9 -24.24 4.24 -1.87
N ILE A 10 -23.39 3.24 -1.69
CA ILE A 10 -22.14 3.35 -0.95
C ILE A 10 -21.00 3.33 -1.95
N VAL A 11 -20.05 4.26 -1.79
CA VAL A 11 -18.85 4.38 -2.63
C VAL A 11 -17.60 4.41 -1.75
N TYR A 12 -16.44 4.09 -2.33
CA TYR A 12 -15.20 3.92 -1.56
C TYR A 12 -14.42 5.22 -1.30
N GLY A 13 -14.76 6.33 -1.94
CA GLY A 13 -14.03 7.59 -1.78
C GLY A 13 -14.80 8.81 -2.28
N ASP A 14 -14.35 9.99 -1.86
CA ASP A 14 -14.99 11.26 -2.16
C ASP A 14 -14.98 11.61 -3.66
N ALA A 15 -13.92 11.28 -4.37
CA ALA A 15 -13.85 11.49 -5.82
C ALA A 15 -14.96 10.73 -6.57
N VAL A 16 -15.23 9.48 -6.16
CA VAL A 16 -16.30 8.66 -6.72
C VAL A 16 -17.66 9.23 -6.33
N LYS A 17 -17.84 9.67 -5.07
CA LYS A 17 -19.07 10.36 -4.61
C LYS A 17 -19.35 11.56 -5.46
N GLN A 18 -18.37 12.45 -5.66
CA GLN A 18 -18.54 13.66 -6.48
C GLN A 18 -18.90 13.34 -7.93
N TRP A 19 -18.31 12.29 -8.52
CA TRP A 19 -18.62 11.86 -9.88
C TRP A 19 -20.07 11.42 -10.03
N TYR A 20 -20.59 10.62 -9.09
CA TYR A 20 -22.01 10.21 -9.08
C TYR A 20 -22.93 11.37 -8.75
N GLN A 21 -22.59 12.23 -7.80
CA GLN A 21 -23.43 13.36 -7.38
C GLN A 21 -23.70 14.36 -8.52
N ARG A 22 -22.71 14.58 -9.41
CA ARG A 22 -22.89 15.44 -10.61
C ARG A 22 -23.90 14.84 -11.60
N ARG A 23 -23.97 13.52 -11.71
CA ARG A 23 -24.88 12.82 -12.65
C ARG A 23 -26.25 12.52 -12.06
N PHE A 24 -26.29 12.30 -10.78
CA PHE A 24 -27.50 11.93 -10.03
C PHE A 24 -27.62 12.82 -8.78
N PRO A 25 -28.00 14.11 -8.93
CA PRO A 25 -27.99 15.08 -7.82
C PRO A 25 -28.90 14.69 -6.65
N ARG A 26 -29.95 13.93 -6.90
CA ARG A 26 -30.92 13.47 -5.88
C ARG A 26 -30.55 12.13 -5.24
N LEU A 27 -29.52 11.46 -5.77
CA LEU A 27 -29.08 10.17 -5.23
C LEU A 27 -28.36 10.39 -3.90
N ARG A 28 -28.77 9.69 -2.89
CA ARG A 28 -28.06 9.66 -1.61
C ARG A 28 -26.78 8.84 -1.76
N ILE A 29 -25.65 9.41 -1.39
CA ILE A 29 -24.35 8.77 -1.55
C ILE A 29 -23.57 8.88 -0.24
N GLU A 30 -23.27 7.73 0.36
CA GLU A 30 -22.40 7.63 1.52
C GLU A 30 -21.02 7.15 1.09
N VAL A 31 -19.99 7.75 1.68
CA VAL A 31 -18.61 7.28 1.51
C VAL A 31 -18.32 6.26 2.62
N CYS A 32 -18.02 5.05 2.19
CA CYS A 32 -17.61 3.97 3.08
C CYS A 32 -16.31 3.39 2.52
N PRO A 33 -15.18 3.81 3.03
CA PRO A 33 -13.90 3.30 2.57
C PRO A 33 -13.78 1.80 2.87
N ASN A 34 -13.23 1.04 1.93
CA ASN A 34 -13.04 -0.40 2.10
C ASN A 34 -11.88 -0.67 3.06
N ILE A 35 -12.13 -0.59 4.36
CA ILE A 35 -11.14 -0.81 5.40
C ILE A 35 -11.40 -2.12 6.16
N GLN A 36 -10.31 -2.78 6.56
CA GLN A 36 -10.38 -3.94 7.43
C GLN A 36 -10.43 -3.51 8.90
N ASN A 37 -11.01 -4.36 9.75
CA ASN A 37 -11.01 -4.10 11.20
C ASN A 37 -9.56 -4.12 11.73
N PRO A 38 -9.05 -2.99 12.25
CA PRO A 38 -7.67 -2.91 12.75
C PRO A 38 -7.40 -3.86 13.92
N GLN A 39 -8.38 -4.13 14.75
CA GLN A 39 -8.21 -5.04 15.89
C GLN A 39 -7.93 -6.47 15.42
N THR A 40 -8.63 -6.92 14.38
CA THR A 40 -8.39 -8.24 13.78
C THR A 40 -7.00 -8.36 13.19
N LEU A 41 -6.53 -7.32 12.47
CA LEU A 41 -5.19 -7.32 11.91
C LEU A 41 -4.12 -7.28 13.00
N LEU A 42 -4.25 -6.39 13.98
CA LEU A 42 -3.26 -6.21 15.04
C LEU A 42 -3.16 -7.41 15.99
N ALA A 43 -4.19 -8.26 16.08
CA ALA A 43 -4.14 -9.51 16.85
C ALA A 43 -3.03 -10.46 16.36
N TYR A 44 -2.64 -10.40 15.08
CA TYR A 44 -1.52 -11.20 14.55
C TYR A 44 -0.15 -10.79 15.08
N ARG A 45 0.01 -9.58 15.64
CA ARG A 45 1.32 -9.08 16.13
C ARG A 45 1.98 -9.99 17.16
N SER A 46 1.20 -10.66 17.99
CA SER A 46 1.72 -11.61 19.00
C SER A 46 2.51 -12.78 18.39
N GLN A 47 2.27 -13.07 17.10
CA GLN A 47 2.88 -14.19 16.39
C GLN A 47 4.07 -13.76 15.52
N PHE A 48 4.39 -12.47 15.44
CA PHE A 48 5.38 -11.96 14.48
C PHE A 48 6.83 -12.30 14.84
N GLN A 49 7.21 -12.32 16.11
CA GLN A 49 8.62 -12.42 16.51
C GLN A 49 9.41 -13.55 15.83
N PRO A 50 8.95 -14.83 15.83
CA PRO A 50 9.68 -15.91 15.16
C PRO A 50 9.74 -15.71 13.64
N ILE A 51 8.69 -15.12 13.03
CA ILE A 51 8.62 -14.86 11.60
C ILE A 51 9.58 -13.74 11.20
N LEU A 52 9.64 -12.66 11.98
CA LEU A 52 10.57 -11.54 11.76
C LEU A 52 12.02 -12.03 11.77
N GLN A 53 12.39 -12.82 12.80
CA GLN A 53 13.74 -13.38 12.91
C GLN A 53 14.07 -14.27 11.70
N LYS A 54 13.15 -15.16 11.33
CA LYS A 54 13.29 -16.02 10.15
C LYS A 54 13.51 -15.20 8.88
N TYR A 55 12.68 -14.17 8.63
CA TYR A 55 12.79 -13.36 7.40
C TYR A 55 14.07 -12.53 7.38
N ILE A 56 14.44 -11.90 8.50
CA ILE A 56 15.68 -11.14 8.61
C ILE A 56 16.90 -12.02 8.27
N GLN A 57 16.94 -13.23 8.81
CA GLN A 57 18.01 -14.19 8.54
C GLN A 57 17.98 -14.71 7.11
N GLN A 58 16.82 -15.21 6.66
CA GLN A 58 16.66 -15.86 5.36
C GLN A 58 16.99 -14.91 4.19
N TYR A 59 16.62 -13.65 4.31
CA TYR A 59 16.78 -12.66 3.24
C TYR A 59 17.93 -11.68 3.48
N GLY A 60 18.73 -11.89 4.51
CA GLY A 60 19.91 -11.07 4.82
C GLY A 60 19.57 -9.60 5.09
N LEU A 61 18.50 -9.33 5.86
CA LEU A 61 17.99 -7.97 6.09
C LEU A 61 18.58 -7.31 7.35
N ALA A 62 19.45 -7.99 8.09
CA ALA A 62 20.06 -7.44 9.29
C ALA A 62 20.86 -6.17 8.98
N GLY A 63 20.62 -5.10 9.76
CA GLY A 63 21.31 -3.82 9.59
C GLY A 63 20.94 -3.04 8.31
N THR A 64 19.93 -3.48 7.54
CA THR A 64 19.46 -2.78 6.35
C THR A 64 18.05 -2.23 6.55
N SER A 65 17.75 -1.11 5.91
CA SER A 65 16.39 -0.58 5.80
C SER A 65 15.63 -1.27 4.66
N VAL A 66 14.31 -1.41 4.81
CA VAL A 66 13.48 -2.16 3.87
C VAL A 66 12.40 -1.29 3.26
N ILE A 67 12.37 -1.26 1.93
CA ILE A 67 11.23 -0.79 1.12
C ILE A 67 10.40 -2.02 0.79
N LEU A 68 9.12 -2.03 1.12
CA LEU A 68 8.23 -3.17 0.91
C LEU A 68 7.24 -2.90 -0.22
N TYR A 69 7.07 -3.86 -1.09
CA TYR A 69 5.92 -4.00 -1.98
C TYR A 69 5.19 -5.30 -1.67
N THR A 70 3.87 -5.26 -1.64
CA THR A 70 3.02 -6.47 -1.58
C THR A 70 1.94 -6.43 -2.64
N GLY A 71 1.71 -7.54 -3.33
CA GLY A 71 0.64 -7.65 -4.31
C GLY A 71 1.01 -8.50 -5.53
N ARG A 72 0.05 -8.65 -6.45
CA ARG A 72 0.25 -9.42 -7.68
C ARG A 72 1.32 -8.78 -8.58
N LEU A 73 2.14 -9.61 -9.21
CA LEU A 73 3.19 -9.16 -10.13
C LEU A 73 2.63 -9.09 -11.57
N VAL A 74 1.81 -8.06 -11.81
CA VAL A 74 1.15 -7.79 -13.10
C VAL A 74 1.43 -6.38 -13.58
N LYS A 75 1.26 -6.10 -14.88
CA LYS A 75 1.60 -4.83 -15.53
C LYS A 75 0.97 -3.61 -14.85
N ALA A 76 -0.28 -3.72 -14.41
CA ALA A 76 -1.00 -2.63 -13.74
C ALA A 76 -0.33 -2.17 -12.43
N LYS A 77 0.47 -3.01 -11.78
CA LYS A 77 1.15 -2.70 -10.52
C LYS A 77 2.45 -1.90 -10.66
N GLY A 78 2.98 -1.72 -11.86
CA GLY A 78 4.08 -0.80 -12.13
C GLY A 78 5.44 -1.18 -11.55
N LEU A 79 5.69 -2.46 -11.26
CA LEU A 79 6.96 -2.92 -10.68
C LEU A 79 8.16 -2.74 -11.62
N ASP A 80 7.93 -2.79 -12.92
CA ASP A 80 8.94 -2.48 -13.92
C ASP A 80 9.42 -1.02 -13.82
N LEU A 81 8.51 -0.08 -13.54
CA LEU A 81 8.86 1.33 -13.28
C LEU A 81 9.60 1.47 -11.94
N LEU A 82 9.15 0.74 -10.91
CA LEU A 82 9.80 0.77 -9.59
C LEU A 82 11.25 0.29 -9.67
N LEU A 83 11.52 -0.82 -10.37
CA LEU A 83 12.88 -1.33 -10.53
C LEU A 83 13.80 -0.32 -11.23
N ASN A 84 13.32 0.33 -12.30
CA ASN A 84 14.06 1.35 -13.00
C ASN A 84 14.37 2.56 -12.11
N ALA A 85 13.35 3.10 -11.44
CA ALA A 85 13.49 4.24 -10.54
C ALA A 85 14.39 3.92 -9.33
N PHE A 86 14.27 2.72 -8.75
CA PHE A 86 15.10 2.29 -7.64
C PHE A 86 16.58 2.16 -8.04
N ALA A 87 16.87 1.61 -9.22
CA ALA A 87 18.24 1.56 -9.75
C ALA A 87 18.85 2.95 -9.91
N LYS A 88 18.10 3.87 -10.53
CA LYS A 88 18.54 5.26 -10.78
C LYS A 88 18.59 6.13 -9.50
N ALA A 89 17.81 5.77 -8.48
CA ALA A 89 17.85 6.46 -7.19
C ALA A 89 19.18 6.26 -6.45
N GLN A 90 19.92 5.20 -6.74
CA GLN A 90 21.24 4.88 -6.15
C GLN A 90 21.23 4.91 -4.62
N ILE A 91 20.18 4.36 -4.01
CA ILE A 91 20.04 4.33 -2.56
C ILE A 91 21.00 3.30 -1.95
N VAL A 92 21.69 3.71 -0.90
CA VAL A 92 22.54 2.84 -0.08
C VAL A 92 21.80 2.43 1.20
N ASN A 93 22.16 1.27 1.75
CA ASN A 93 21.60 0.70 3.00
C ASN A 93 20.10 0.39 2.96
N TYR A 94 19.51 0.25 1.76
CA TYR A 94 18.14 -0.17 1.56
C TYR A 94 18.05 -1.42 0.70
N ARG A 95 17.13 -2.31 1.07
CA ARG A 95 16.67 -3.41 0.24
C ARG A 95 15.23 -3.20 -0.18
N LEU A 96 14.93 -3.48 -1.44
CA LEU A 96 13.56 -3.55 -1.95
C LEU A 96 13.09 -5.00 -1.81
N VAL A 97 12.07 -5.24 -1.01
CA VAL A 97 11.45 -6.56 -0.84
C VAL A 97 10.11 -6.56 -1.59
N ILE A 98 9.97 -7.51 -2.50
CA ILE A 98 8.79 -7.73 -3.33
C ILE A 98 8.12 -9.02 -2.88
N VAL A 99 6.92 -8.89 -2.29
CA VAL A 99 6.10 -10.01 -1.79
C VAL A 99 4.91 -10.19 -2.73
N GLY A 100 4.82 -11.37 -3.31
CA GLY A 100 3.74 -11.74 -4.23
C GLY A 100 4.24 -12.51 -5.44
N GLU A 101 3.29 -12.91 -6.27
CA GLU A 101 3.51 -13.67 -7.50
C GLU A 101 2.63 -13.12 -8.63
N GLY A 102 2.93 -13.51 -9.86
CA GLY A 102 2.16 -13.14 -11.04
C GLY A 102 2.92 -13.39 -12.35
N GLU A 103 2.26 -13.10 -13.46
CA GLU A 103 2.76 -13.33 -14.82
C GLU A 103 4.11 -12.66 -15.11
N LEU A 104 4.43 -11.56 -14.39
CA LEU A 104 5.67 -10.82 -14.59
C LEU A 104 6.82 -11.26 -13.66
N SER A 105 6.64 -12.28 -12.82
CA SER A 105 7.64 -12.71 -11.84
C SER A 105 9.02 -12.92 -12.45
N GLU A 106 9.11 -13.71 -13.50
CA GLU A 106 10.38 -14.02 -14.17
C GLU A 106 10.98 -12.80 -14.88
N SER A 107 10.16 -12.05 -15.61
CA SER A 107 10.61 -10.86 -16.34
C SER A 107 11.13 -9.76 -15.43
N LEU A 108 10.52 -9.56 -14.25
CA LEU A 108 10.97 -8.61 -13.23
C LEU A 108 12.28 -9.05 -12.58
N GLN A 109 12.48 -10.35 -12.32
CA GLN A 109 13.76 -10.87 -11.82
C GLN A 109 14.88 -10.66 -12.85
N GLN A 110 14.62 -10.93 -14.13
CA GLN A 110 15.56 -10.65 -15.21
C GLN A 110 15.86 -9.16 -15.35
N GLN A 111 14.85 -8.28 -15.20
CA GLN A 111 15.04 -6.84 -15.22
C GLN A 111 15.92 -6.39 -14.05
N ALA A 112 15.65 -6.85 -12.82
CA ALA A 112 16.46 -6.54 -11.65
C ALA A 112 17.93 -6.96 -11.86
N LYS A 113 18.17 -8.13 -12.45
CA LYS A 113 19.53 -8.59 -12.80
C LYS A 113 20.21 -7.67 -13.79
N ARG A 114 19.52 -7.28 -14.90
CA ARG A 114 20.07 -6.36 -15.90
C ARG A 114 20.41 -4.97 -15.35
N LEU A 115 19.64 -4.52 -14.36
CA LEU A 115 19.85 -3.24 -13.67
C LEU A 115 20.92 -3.31 -12.55
N GLY A 116 21.58 -4.45 -12.34
CA GLY A 116 22.59 -4.62 -11.29
C GLY A 116 22.01 -4.63 -9.86
N LEU A 117 20.72 -4.98 -9.72
CA LEU A 117 20.00 -4.94 -8.43
C LEU A 117 19.96 -6.30 -7.73
N LYS A 118 20.74 -7.31 -8.16
CA LYS A 118 20.70 -8.68 -7.63
C LYS A 118 20.77 -8.74 -6.10
N ASP A 119 21.65 -7.92 -5.51
CA ASP A 119 21.89 -7.91 -4.05
C ASP A 119 21.04 -6.86 -3.32
N LYS A 120 20.25 -6.07 -4.05
CA LYS A 120 19.40 -4.99 -3.51
C LYS A 120 17.91 -5.29 -3.57
N VAL A 121 17.48 -6.25 -4.39
CA VAL A 121 16.07 -6.64 -4.55
C VAL A 121 15.87 -8.07 -4.13
N VAL A 122 14.92 -8.30 -3.23
CA VAL A 122 14.49 -9.60 -2.76
C VAL A 122 13.11 -9.90 -3.31
N PHE A 123 12.96 -10.99 -4.04
CA PHE A 123 11.67 -11.56 -4.42
C PHE A 123 11.32 -12.65 -3.41
N ALA A 124 10.43 -12.32 -2.48
CA ALA A 124 10.11 -13.19 -1.33
C ALA A 124 9.05 -14.25 -1.64
N GLY A 125 8.42 -14.19 -2.85
CA GLY A 125 7.34 -15.08 -3.21
C GLY A 125 6.00 -14.69 -2.57
N PHE A 126 5.02 -15.59 -2.65
CA PHE A 126 3.68 -15.36 -2.13
C PHE A 126 3.61 -15.65 -0.64
N HIS A 127 3.00 -14.74 0.11
CA HIS A 127 2.71 -14.89 1.54
C HIS A 127 1.26 -14.48 1.83
N THR A 128 0.66 -15.10 2.84
CA THR A 128 -0.70 -14.81 3.34
C THR A 128 -0.69 -14.57 4.83
N ASP A 129 -1.75 -13.98 5.34
CA ASP A 129 -2.04 -13.84 6.77
C ASP A 129 -0.84 -13.34 7.60
N VAL A 130 -0.54 -14.03 8.67
CA VAL A 130 0.58 -13.68 9.58
C VAL A 130 1.90 -13.48 8.84
N GLY A 131 2.18 -14.34 7.85
CA GLY A 131 3.40 -14.27 7.05
C GLY A 131 3.48 -13.02 6.18
N LEU A 132 2.33 -12.58 5.62
CA LEU A 132 2.25 -11.33 4.87
C LEU A 132 2.37 -10.11 5.79
N TYR A 133 1.62 -10.10 6.88
CA TYR A 133 1.55 -8.94 7.76
C TYR A 133 2.85 -8.67 8.51
N ALA A 134 3.64 -9.69 8.80
CA ALA A 134 4.98 -9.54 9.38
C ALA A 134 5.92 -8.68 8.50
N TRP A 135 5.73 -8.66 7.19
CA TRP A 135 6.51 -7.81 6.29
C TRP A 135 6.29 -6.32 6.53
N TYR A 136 5.07 -5.88 6.87
CA TYR A 136 4.83 -4.47 7.21
C TYR A 136 5.57 -4.06 8.49
N GLU A 137 5.78 -4.98 9.43
CA GLU A 137 6.57 -4.73 10.64
C GLU A 137 8.08 -4.61 10.32
N ILE A 138 8.59 -5.35 9.33
CA ILE A 138 10.00 -5.27 8.89
C ILE A 138 10.26 -3.98 8.12
N ALA A 139 9.34 -3.55 7.27
CA ALA A 139 9.53 -2.45 6.33
C ALA A 139 9.75 -1.09 7.00
N ASN A 140 10.58 -0.23 6.44
CA ASN A 140 10.66 1.18 6.81
C ASN A 140 9.48 1.97 6.22
N PHE A 141 9.11 1.64 4.99
CA PHE A 141 7.91 2.12 4.34
C PHE A 141 7.44 1.13 3.26
N PHE A 142 6.16 1.22 2.94
CA PHE A 142 5.51 0.46 1.88
C PHE A 142 5.42 1.31 0.61
N ILE A 143 5.63 0.72 -0.58
CA ILE A 143 5.53 1.40 -1.87
C ILE A 143 4.53 0.73 -2.79
N LEU A 144 3.59 1.50 -3.37
CA LEU A 144 2.60 1.01 -4.32
C LEU A 144 2.63 1.86 -5.61
N PRO A 145 3.44 1.46 -6.62
CA PRO A 145 3.67 2.24 -7.84
C PRO A 145 2.67 1.94 -8.95
N SER A 146 1.45 1.59 -8.61
CA SER A 146 0.45 1.11 -9.57
C SER A 146 0.15 2.16 -10.66
N ARG A 147 0.13 1.72 -11.90
CA ARG A 147 -0.38 2.50 -13.04
C ARG A 147 -1.88 2.69 -12.93
N TYR A 148 -2.53 1.70 -12.37
CA TYR A 148 -3.96 1.72 -12.07
C TYR A 148 -4.26 0.73 -10.93
N GLU A 149 -5.02 1.18 -9.95
CA GLU A 149 -5.47 0.38 -8.82
C GLU A 149 -6.86 0.84 -8.39
N PRO A 150 -7.91 0.03 -8.57
CA PRO A 150 -9.28 0.42 -8.23
C PRO A 150 -9.46 0.90 -6.80
N PHE A 151 -8.77 0.28 -5.85
CA PHE A 151 -8.77 0.70 -4.46
C PHE A 151 -7.35 0.71 -3.87
N GLY A 152 -6.73 -0.44 -3.62
CA GLY A 152 -5.43 -0.59 -2.97
C GLY A 152 -5.55 -0.93 -1.49
N ALA A 153 -6.25 -2.03 -1.16
CA ALA A 153 -6.46 -2.47 0.23
C ALA A 153 -5.16 -2.64 1.03
N VAL A 154 -4.05 -2.96 0.37
CA VAL A 154 -2.71 -3.06 0.95
C VAL A 154 -2.22 -1.75 1.60
N ILE A 155 -2.77 -0.58 1.19
CA ILE A 155 -2.53 0.71 1.86
C ILE A 155 -3.08 0.67 3.29
N ASN A 156 -4.30 0.17 3.47
CA ASN A 156 -4.92 0.05 4.80
C ASN A 156 -4.12 -0.88 5.69
N GLU A 157 -3.72 -2.04 5.16
CA GLU A 157 -2.91 -3.00 5.89
C GLU A 157 -1.60 -2.35 6.35
N SER A 158 -0.87 -1.71 5.45
CA SER A 158 0.37 -1.00 5.76
C SER A 158 0.18 0.03 6.87
N LEU A 159 -0.85 0.90 6.76
CA LEU A 159 -1.12 1.95 7.73
C LEU A 159 -1.57 1.41 9.08
N VAL A 160 -2.37 0.34 9.13
CA VAL A 160 -2.77 -0.31 10.38
C VAL A 160 -1.57 -0.83 11.16
N TYR A 161 -0.57 -1.40 10.45
CA TYR A 161 0.68 -1.83 11.07
C TYR A 161 1.68 -0.69 11.33
N GLY A 162 1.28 0.56 11.11
CA GLY A 162 2.13 1.74 11.35
C GLY A 162 3.29 1.86 10.35
N CYS A 163 3.19 1.21 9.20
CA CYS A 163 4.15 1.31 8.11
C CYS A 163 3.72 2.46 7.17
N PRO A 164 4.51 3.55 7.07
CA PRO A 164 4.18 4.66 6.18
C PRO A 164 4.10 4.23 4.73
N VAL A 165 3.31 4.94 3.91
CA VAL A 165 3.08 4.56 2.52
C VAL A 165 3.63 5.59 1.53
N VAL A 166 4.17 5.09 0.41
CA VAL A 166 4.53 5.87 -0.77
C VAL A 166 3.72 5.30 -1.93
N ALA A 167 2.70 6.01 -2.36
CA ALA A 167 1.70 5.44 -3.25
C ALA A 167 1.48 6.27 -4.51
N SER A 168 1.15 5.58 -5.60
CA SER A 168 0.74 6.21 -6.83
C SER A 168 -0.52 7.05 -6.63
N LYS A 169 -0.60 8.21 -7.29
CA LYS A 169 -1.82 9.02 -7.36
C LYS A 169 -2.96 8.36 -8.16
N TYR A 170 -2.70 7.24 -8.84
CA TYR A 170 -3.66 6.48 -9.64
C TYR A 170 -4.27 5.29 -8.90
N ILE A 171 -4.34 5.36 -7.58
CA ILE A 171 -5.01 4.38 -6.71
C ILE A 171 -6.30 4.97 -6.13
N GLY A 172 -7.28 4.10 -5.84
CA GLY A 172 -8.54 4.55 -5.24
C GLY A 172 -8.44 4.93 -3.75
N ALA A 173 -7.40 4.47 -3.05
CA ALA A 173 -7.18 4.71 -1.62
C ALA A 173 -6.35 5.98 -1.34
N THR A 174 -6.30 6.97 -2.25
CA THR A 174 -5.53 8.22 -2.07
C THR A 174 -5.94 9.00 -0.84
N ASP A 175 -7.21 8.97 -0.46
CA ASP A 175 -7.76 9.69 0.69
C ASP A 175 -7.17 9.21 2.03
N PHE A 176 -6.57 8.01 2.07
CA PHE A 176 -5.85 7.51 3.25
C PHE A 176 -4.41 7.98 3.33
N VAL A 177 -3.86 8.54 2.26
CA VAL A 177 -2.46 8.99 2.24
C VAL A 177 -2.40 10.47 2.57
N THR A 178 -1.92 10.78 3.77
CA THR A 178 -1.80 12.13 4.31
C THR A 178 -0.33 12.54 4.47
N LYS A 179 -0.05 13.83 4.70
CA LYS A 179 1.31 14.31 4.99
C LYS A 179 1.94 13.65 6.23
N GLY A 180 1.10 13.17 7.17
CA GLY A 180 1.54 12.51 8.39
C GLY A 180 1.95 11.04 8.21
N ASN A 181 1.35 10.33 7.26
CA ASN A 181 1.50 8.90 7.12
C ASN A 181 2.04 8.43 5.76
N GLY A 182 2.22 9.35 4.78
CA GLY A 182 2.68 8.92 3.46
C GLY A 182 3.04 10.03 2.50
N MET A 183 3.20 9.63 1.24
CA MET A 183 3.47 10.48 0.09
C MET A 183 2.75 9.94 -1.14
N LEU A 184 2.15 10.82 -1.96
CA LEU A 184 1.61 10.47 -3.28
C LEU A 184 2.57 10.94 -4.37
N PHE A 185 2.63 10.18 -5.49
CA PHE A 185 3.49 10.51 -6.63
C PHE A 185 2.91 9.99 -7.95
N ASP A 186 3.44 10.50 -9.06
CA ASP A 186 3.15 9.98 -10.40
C ASP A 186 4.19 8.91 -10.80
N PRO A 187 3.84 7.61 -10.84
CA PRO A 187 4.77 6.57 -11.24
C PRO A 187 5.16 6.63 -12.73
N MET A 188 4.40 7.37 -13.55
CA MET A 188 4.70 7.57 -14.96
C MET A 188 5.72 8.69 -15.19
N ASN A 189 5.93 9.56 -14.19
CA ASN A 189 6.98 10.56 -14.21
C ASN A 189 8.24 9.99 -13.54
N GLU A 190 9.19 9.53 -14.34
CA GLU A 190 10.40 8.89 -13.82
C GLU A 190 11.21 9.80 -12.92
N THR A 191 11.33 11.08 -13.25
CA THR A 191 12.09 12.06 -12.44
C THR A 191 11.45 12.24 -11.06
N GLU A 192 10.15 12.39 -11.02
CA GLU A 192 9.39 12.47 -9.75
C GLU A 192 9.52 11.16 -8.96
N PHE A 193 9.46 10.01 -9.62
CA PHE A 193 9.57 8.72 -8.97
C PHE A 193 10.93 8.53 -8.30
N ILE A 194 12.02 8.85 -9.00
CA ILE A 194 13.37 8.82 -8.41
C ILE A 194 13.47 9.76 -7.22
N TYR A 195 12.95 10.98 -7.37
CA TYR A 195 12.97 11.98 -6.30
C TYR A 195 12.21 11.49 -5.06
N ILE A 196 10.99 10.95 -5.24
CA ILE A 196 10.16 10.51 -4.11
C ILE A 196 10.77 9.31 -3.38
N ILE A 197 11.41 8.37 -4.08
CA ILE A 197 12.15 7.27 -3.44
C ILE A 197 13.25 7.83 -2.53
N ARG A 198 14.04 8.79 -3.01
CA ARG A 198 15.11 9.42 -2.21
C ARG A 198 14.55 10.15 -1.00
N GLN A 199 13.46 10.89 -1.15
CA GLN A 199 12.80 11.59 -0.05
C GLN A 199 12.22 10.62 0.99
N ALA A 200 11.56 9.55 0.56
CA ALA A 200 11.00 8.53 1.44
C ALA A 200 12.12 7.81 2.23
N CYS A 201 13.22 7.46 1.58
CA CYS A 201 14.36 6.86 2.26
C CYS A 201 14.96 7.77 3.34
N ARG A 202 15.00 9.09 3.11
CA ARG A 202 15.46 10.05 4.13
C ARG A 202 14.45 10.20 5.26
N LYS A 203 13.16 10.39 4.92
CA LYS A 203 12.08 10.63 5.89
C LYS A 203 11.84 9.42 6.80
N TYR A 204 11.91 8.22 6.26
CA TYR A 204 11.58 6.97 6.95
C TYR A 204 12.80 6.11 7.29
N SER A 205 14.00 6.70 7.33
CA SER A 205 15.24 5.98 7.68
C SER A 205 15.19 5.38 9.07
N ASN A 206 14.62 6.10 10.03
CA ASN A 206 14.48 5.65 11.41
C ASN A 206 13.13 4.97 11.61
N LYS A 207 13.17 3.65 11.83
CA LYS A 207 11.98 2.87 12.16
C LYS A 207 11.77 2.88 13.67
N PRO A 208 10.63 3.36 14.20
CA PRO A 208 10.35 3.30 15.62
C PRO A 208 10.20 1.85 16.09
N LEU A 209 10.61 1.57 17.33
CA LEU A 209 10.48 0.25 17.95
C LEU A 209 9.03 -0.20 18.14
N SER A 210 8.14 0.75 18.40
CA SER A 210 6.68 0.52 18.46
C SER A 210 6.00 1.41 17.44
N ARG A 211 5.07 0.84 16.69
CA ARG A 211 4.33 1.53 15.62
C ARG A 211 2.86 1.65 15.97
N ALA A 212 2.39 2.88 16.07
CA ALA A 212 0.98 3.18 16.16
C ALA A 212 0.30 2.96 14.82
N ASN A 213 -1.00 2.69 14.84
CA ASN A 213 -1.85 2.70 13.66
C ASN A 213 -1.84 4.10 13.03
N LEU A 214 -1.56 4.19 11.74
CA LEU A 214 -1.47 5.43 10.97
C LEU A 214 -2.71 5.70 10.11
N MET A 215 -3.77 4.88 10.21
CA MET A 215 -5.02 5.12 9.48
C MET A 215 -5.64 6.46 9.87
N PRO A 216 -6.05 7.30 8.90
CA PRO A 216 -6.63 8.61 9.17
C PRO A 216 -8.12 8.54 9.58
N CYS A 217 -8.74 7.38 9.51
CA CYS A 217 -10.13 7.14 9.89
C CYS A 217 -10.27 5.93 10.81
N SER A 218 -11.31 5.94 11.66
CA SER A 218 -11.64 4.82 12.53
C SER A 218 -12.51 3.78 11.82
N PHE A 219 -12.52 2.56 12.33
CA PHE A 219 -13.42 1.51 11.85
C PHE A 219 -14.89 1.84 12.17
N ASP A 220 -15.15 2.61 13.21
CA ASP A 220 -16.50 3.08 13.55
C ASP A 220 -17.07 4.00 12.47
N ASN A 221 -16.25 4.82 11.82
CA ASN A 221 -16.67 5.63 10.67
C ASN A 221 -17.13 4.75 9.50
N TYR A 222 -16.43 3.63 9.26
CA TYR A 222 -16.83 2.62 8.27
C TYR A 222 -18.21 2.04 8.60
N VAL A 223 -18.40 1.59 9.84
CA VAL A 223 -19.67 1.01 10.30
C VAL A 223 -20.80 2.03 10.21
N SER A 224 -20.56 3.28 10.61
CA SER A 224 -21.55 4.36 10.60
C SER A 224 -22.10 4.67 9.20
N ALA A 225 -21.29 4.53 8.14
CA ALA A 225 -21.76 4.76 6.77
C ALA A 225 -22.89 3.81 6.36
N PHE A 226 -22.84 2.54 6.80
CA PHE A 226 -23.93 1.57 6.57
C PHE A 226 -25.19 1.89 7.35
N TYR A 227 -25.08 2.39 8.58
CA TYR A 227 -26.24 2.82 9.36
C TYR A 227 -26.86 4.07 8.76
N ASN A 228 -26.05 5.03 8.35
CA ASN A 228 -26.54 6.29 7.83
C ASN A 228 -27.37 6.12 6.55
N ILE A 229 -26.97 5.25 5.63
CA ILE A 229 -27.72 5.06 4.38
C ILE A 229 -29.10 4.44 4.60
N ASN A 230 -29.31 3.73 5.73
CA ASN A 230 -30.55 3.05 6.05
C ASN A 230 -31.49 3.84 7.01
N ARG A 231 -30.99 4.88 7.69
CA ARG A 231 -31.73 5.58 8.77
C ARG A 231 -32.87 6.49 8.34
N ASN A 232 -33.07 6.77 7.06
CA ASN A 232 -34.11 7.68 6.59
C ASN A 232 -35.06 6.96 5.62
N LYS A 233 -35.74 5.93 6.11
CA LYS A 233 -36.99 5.45 5.56
C LYS A 233 -38.15 6.10 6.29
#